data_b89ad6924d00156468a363c4858ea0d0
#
_entry.id   b89ad6924d00156468a363c4858ea0d0
#
_cell.length_a   1.000
_cell.length_b   1.000
_cell.length_c   1.000
_cell.angle_alpha   90.00
_cell.angle_beta   90.00
_cell.angle_gamma   90.00
#
_symmetry.space_group_name_H-M   'P 1'
#
loop_
_entity.id
_entity.type
_entity.pdbx_description
1 polymer ?
#
loop_
_entity_poly.entity_id
_entity_poly.type
_entity_poly.pdbx_seq_one_letter_code
_entity_poly.pdbx_strand_id
1 'polypeptide(L)'
;MTPSGAGFADLARGDIHLQAMGVHHAWVVAMFPQSSGPVVGRVYRTNDGGGRWQSTTVPGDFRAQLDFLSESSGYLMLMGQSSMMSEAFTLLRTQNGGATWTQVSVQAMSSHCAACLGGKTGVAFANASDGYITGDTAASKLLLYSSGDDGATWASAHLSVPSTDPNAAVDGNATTLPPIFFGTQDGVLPVSIFSPTKPLLYFYDTTNGGRTWTPTVVVPGTLWSFSDALHGVVLDGTDLERTVDGGKAWSSVSPNVNLRNASDMDFLSPELGWIVDGGQILATTDGGHTWSDLTTVDGPEG
;
A
#
# COMPACT_ATOMS: atom_id res chain seq x y z
N MET A 1 -19.86 -5.72 19.61
CA MET A 1 -19.92 -4.54 20.51
C MET A 1 -19.30 -3.38 19.77
N THR A 2 -20.08 -2.37 19.43
CA THR A 2 -19.58 -1.12 18.87
C THR A 2 -18.68 -0.45 19.91
N PRO A 3 -17.46 0.01 19.53
CA PRO A 3 -16.62 0.73 20.45
C PRO A 3 -17.36 1.98 20.96
N SER A 4 -17.60 2.05 22.27
CA SER A 4 -18.12 3.26 22.92
C SER A 4 -16.99 4.29 23.01
N GLY A 5 -16.79 5.04 21.95
CA GLY A 5 -15.84 6.13 21.88
C GLY A 5 -16.12 6.94 20.62
N ALA A 6 -16.43 8.22 20.78
CA ALA A 6 -16.67 9.12 19.67
C ALA A 6 -15.57 9.02 18.59
N GLY A 7 -15.93 8.66 17.38
CA GLY A 7 -15.01 8.77 16.26
C GLY A 7 -15.19 7.85 15.06
N PHE A 8 -15.60 6.60 15.26
CA PHE A 8 -15.69 5.66 14.11
C PHE A 8 -16.87 5.96 13.16
N ALA A 9 -17.92 6.61 13.61
CA ALA A 9 -19.04 7.04 12.75
C ALA A 9 -18.62 8.07 11.69
N ASP A 10 -17.53 8.81 11.92
CA ASP A 10 -17.01 9.82 11.00
C ASP A 10 -16.04 9.23 9.94
N LEU A 11 -15.55 7.99 10.11
CA LEU A 11 -14.62 7.35 9.16
C LEU A 11 -15.23 7.19 7.76
N ALA A 12 -16.54 7.07 7.64
CA ALA A 12 -17.21 6.91 6.35
C ALA A 12 -17.09 8.14 5.41
N ARG A 13 -16.48 9.23 5.85
CA ARG A 13 -16.40 10.50 5.12
C ARG A 13 -14.99 10.97 4.80
N GLY A 14 -13.95 10.25 5.25
CA GLY A 14 -12.56 10.65 5.11
C GLY A 14 -11.74 9.72 4.24
N ASP A 15 -10.56 10.17 3.82
CA ASP A 15 -9.52 9.30 3.31
C ASP A 15 -8.95 8.47 4.46
N ILE A 16 -8.92 7.15 4.31
CA ILE A 16 -8.58 6.22 5.37
C ILE A 16 -7.49 5.27 4.88
N HIS A 17 -6.46 5.08 5.71
CA HIS A 17 -5.49 4.03 5.51
C HIS A 17 -5.37 3.18 6.79
N LEU A 18 -5.42 1.85 6.61
CA LEU A 18 -5.30 0.85 7.67
C LEU A 18 -3.99 0.08 7.49
N GLN A 19 -3.29 -0.17 8.59
CA GLN A 19 -2.22 -1.15 8.65
C GLN A 19 -2.38 -2.01 9.91
N ALA A 20 -2.28 -3.31 9.76
CA ALA A 20 -2.30 -4.28 10.86
C ALA A 20 -0.95 -4.98 10.99
N MET A 21 -0.59 -5.34 12.22
CA MET A 21 0.61 -6.11 12.53
C MET A 21 0.25 -7.21 13.53
N GLY A 22 0.16 -8.42 13.02
CA GLY A 22 -0.35 -9.57 13.77
C GLY A 22 -1.83 -9.41 14.13
N VAL A 23 -2.28 -10.16 15.14
CA VAL A 23 -3.69 -10.24 15.53
C VAL A 23 -4.08 -9.21 16.60
N HIS A 24 -3.13 -8.48 17.16
CA HIS A 24 -3.39 -7.58 18.30
C HIS A 24 -3.19 -6.11 17.95
N HIS A 25 -2.30 -5.78 17.03
CA HIS A 25 -1.92 -4.41 16.72
C HIS A 25 -2.48 -3.96 15.37
N ALA A 26 -3.14 -2.81 15.38
CA ALA A 26 -3.57 -2.15 14.15
C ALA A 26 -3.60 -0.62 14.34
N TRP A 27 -3.40 0.07 13.23
CA TRP A 27 -3.47 1.53 13.14
C TRP A 27 -4.37 1.93 11.99
N VAL A 28 -5.15 2.97 12.22
CA VAL A 28 -5.98 3.60 11.20
C VAL A 28 -5.67 5.08 11.21
N VAL A 29 -5.27 5.63 10.09
CA VAL A 29 -5.26 7.08 9.91
C VAL A 29 -6.49 7.52 9.13
N ALA A 30 -7.10 8.61 9.54
CA ALA A 30 -8.23 9.22 8.85
C ALA A 30 -8.08 10.74 8.77
N MET A 31 -8.39 11.30 7.60
CA MET A 31 -8.39 12.73 7.33
C MET A 31 -9.83 13.25 7.31
N PHE A 32 -10.12 14.25 8.13
CA PHE A 32 -11.46 14.81 8.28
C PHE A 32 -11.50 16.24 7.72
N PRO A 33 -12.08 16.43 6.51
CA PRO A 33 -12.38 17.76 6.01
C PRO A 33 -13.33 18.47 6.96
N GLN A 34 -13.01 19.70 7.33
CA GLN A 34 -13.87 20.55 8.15
C GLN A 34 -14.76 21.41 7.27
N SER A 35 -15.96 21.71 7.71
CA SER A 35 -16.87 22.65 7.02
C SER A 35 -16.30 24.07 6.95
N SER A 36 -15.47 24.43 7.92
CA SER A 36 -14.66 25.65 7.94
C SER A 36 -13.38 25.39 8.72
N GLY A 37 -12.23 25.73 8.13
CA GLY A 37 -10.91 25.52 8.74
C GLY A 37 -10.08 24.41 8.06
N PRO A 38 -8.90 24.12 8.61
CA PRO A 38 -8.02 23.12 8.05
C PRO A 38 -8.55 21.69 8.24
N VAL A 39 -8.11 20.77 7.39
CA VAL A 39 -8.31 19.33 7.57
C VAL A 39 -7.68 18.90 8.91
N VAL A 40 -8.33 18.01 9.62
CA VAL A 40 -7.82 17.44 10.87
C VAL A 40 -7.53 15.96 10.64
N GLY A 41 -6.31 15.53 10.95
CA GLY A 41 -5.91 14.13 10.91
C GLY A 41 -6.03 13.46 12.28
N ARG A 42 -6.40 12.19 12.28
CA ARG A 42 -6.37 11.34 13.48
C ARG A 42 -5.77 9.98 13.16
N VAL A 43 -4.89 9.54 14.04
CA VAL A 43 -4.39 8.16 14.06
C VAL A 43 -5.06 7.44 15.22
N TYR A 44 -5.78 6.37 14.90
CA TYR A 44 -6.33 5.43 15.87
C TYR A 44 -5.41 4.22 15.96
N ARG A 45 -5.26 3.66 17.15
CA ARG A 45 -4.45 2.46 17.39
C ARG A 45 -5.12 1.53 18.37
N THR A 46 -4.93 0.25 18.17
CA THR A 46 -5.29 -0.83 19.11
C THR A 46 -4.09 -1.74 19.36
N ASN A 47 -4.04 -2.35 20.54
CA ASN A 47 -3.07 -3.37 20.91
C ASN A 47 -3.75 -4.60 21.54
N ASP A 48 -5.06 -4.73 21.38
CA ASP A 48 -5.88 -5.81 21.92
C ASP A 48 -6.85 -6.39 20.87
N GLY A 49 -6.46 -6.34 19.58
CA GLY A 49 -7.26 -6.88 18.48
C GLY A 49 -8.53 -6.09 18.19
N GLY A 50 -8.53 -4.79 18.48
CA GLY A 50 -9.67 -3.91 18.23
C GLY A 50 -10.67 -3.82 19.38
N GLY A 51 -10.40 -4.47 20.51
CA GLY A 51 -11.25 -4.38 21.70
C GLY A 51 -11.32 -2.95 22.26
N ARG A 52 -10.17 -2.25 22.20
CA ARG A 52 -10.07 -0.83 22.60
C ARG A 52 -9.24 -0.06 21.58
N TRP A 53 -9.66 1.18 21.32
CA TRP A 53 -8.95 2.08 20.43
C TRP A 53 -8.57 3.37 21.18
N GLN A 54 -7.33 3.79 20.95
CA GLN A 54 -6.83 5.09 21.40
C GLN A 54 -6.61 5.97 20.17
N SER A 55 -6.79 7.27 20.27
CA SER A 55 -6.57 8.19 19.17
C SER A 55 -5.61 9.31 19.52
N THR A 56 -4.83 9.72 18.50
CA THR A 56 -3.92 10.86 18.56
C THR A 56 -4.25 11.79 17.40
N THR A 57 -4.35 13.08 17.67
CA THR A 57 -4.52 14.09 16.62
C THR A 57 -3.17 14.35 15.96
N VAL A 58 -3.17 14.39 14.63
CA VAL A 58 -2.02 14.74 13.80
C VAL A 58 -2.40 15.92 12.89
N PRO A 59 -1.45 16.62 12.29
CA PRO A 59 -1.77 17.59 11.24
C PRO A 59 -2.63 16.94 10.17
N GLY A 60 -3.60 17.66 9.63
CA GLY A 60 -4.44 17.17 8.56
C GLY A 60 -3.90 17.61 7.20
N ASP A 61 -4.12 16.77 6.19
CA ASP A 61 -3.83 17.06 4.80
C ASP A 61 -4.86 16.35 3.90
N PHE A 62 -4.68 16.32 2.58
CA PHE A 62 -5.66 15.74 1.66
C PHE A 62 -5.73 14.21 1.78
N ARG A 63 -4.57 13.55 1.90
CA ARG A 63 -4.45 12.09 2.03
C ARG A 63 -3.35 11.75 3.05
N ALA A 64 -3.41 10.54 3.56
CA ALA A 64 -2.39 10.04 4.48
C ALA A 64 -2.15 8.55 4.32
N GLN A 65 -0.92 8.11 4.58
CA GLN A 65 -0.55 6.71 4.60
C GLN A 65 0.37 6.43 5.78
N LEU A 66 0.12 5.30 6.44
CA LEU A 66 0.95 4.75 7.51
C LEU A 66 1.93 3.71 6.96
N ASP A 67 3.10 3.63 7.58
CA ASP A 67 4.06 2.55 7.40
C ASP A 67 4.72 2.22 8.74
N PHE A 68 4.25 1.16 9.40
CA PHE A 68 4.80 0.67 10.67
C PHE A 68 5.78 -0.47 10.42
N LEU A 69 6.99 -0.30 10.91
CA LEU A 69 8.06 -1.31 10.87
C LEU A 69 8.00 -2.26 12.08
N SER A 70 7.39 -1.83 13.16
CA SER A 70 7.19 -2.59 14.38
C SER A 70 6.02 -2.01 15.17
N GLU A 71 5.59 -2.69 16.22
CA GLU A 71 4.54 -2.21 17.13
C GLU A 71 4.83 -0.83 17.73
N SER A 72 6.09 -0.40 17.79
CA SER A 72 6.49 0.89 18.37
C SER A 72 6.97 1.90 17.35
N SER A 73 7.56 1.47 16.24
CA SER A 73 8.21 2.36 15.27
C SER A 73 7.46 2.39 13.94
N GLY A 74 7.17 3.58 13.44
CA GLY A 74 6.48 3.75 12.16
C GLY A 74 6.52 5.18 11.65
N TYR A 75 6.03 5.34 10.45
CA TYR A 75 5.96 6.60 9.72
C TYR A 75 4.54 6.92 9.31
N LEU A 76 4.27 8.20 9.16
CA LEU A 76 3.02 8.74 8.63
C LEU A 76 3.38 9.77 7.56
N MET A 77 3.03 9.49 6.34
CA MET A 77 3.14 10.43 5.23
C MET A 77 1.80 11.15 5.06
N LEU A 78 1.84 12.46 5.15
CA LEU A 78 0.74 13.36 4.85
C LEU A 78 0.97 13.92 3.45
N MET A 79 0.04 13.68 2.53
CA MET A 79 0.13 14.11 1.14
C MET A 79 -0.77 15.32 0.94
N GLY A 80 -0.13 16.41 0.53
CA GLY A 80 -0.74 17.72 0.46
C GLY A 80 -1.40 18.02 -0.87
N GLN A 81 -1.55 19.29 -1.12
CA GLN A 81 -2.13 19.76 -2.37
C GLN A 81 -1.23 19.39 -3.56
N SER A 82 -1.84 18.82 -4.59
CA SER A 82 -1.18 18.54 -5.85
C SER A 82 -1.38 19.72 -6.83
N SER A 83 -0.38 20.01 -7.64
CA SER A 83 -0.42 21.01 -8.70
C SER A 83 0.31 20.49 -9.92
N MET A 84 -0.38 20.42 -11.03
CA MET A 84 0.03 20.01 -12.39
C MET A 84 0.99 18.81 -12.49
N MET A 85 2.06 18.72 -11.80
CA MET A 85 3.04 17.62 -11.84
C MET A 85 3.84 17.56 -10.53
N SER A 86 3.31 18.11 -9.45
CA SER A 86 4.00 18.17 -8.17
C SER A 86 3.01 18.01 -7.02
N GLU A 87 3.42 17.30 -5.98
CA GLU A 87 2.67 17.14 -4.74
C GLU A 87 3.60 17.35 -3.55
N ALA A 88 3.17 18.24 -2.65
CA ALA A 88 3.84 18.44 -1.37
C ALA A 88 3.58 17.27 -0.42
N PHE A 89 4.48 17.01 0.49
CA PHE A 89 4.23 16.06 1.58
C PHE A 89 4.96 16.44 2.86
N THR A 90 4.43 15.91 3.97
CA THR A 90 5.07 15.95 5.29
C THR A 90 5.24 14.53 5.79
N LEU A 91 6.45 14.20 6.24
CA LEU A 91 6.74 12.91 6.87
C LEU A 91 6.85 13.09 8.38
N LEU A 92 6.06 12.31 9.11
CA LEU A 92 6.11 12.20 10.56
C LEU A 92 6.60 10.81 10.95
N ARG A 93 7.23 10.70 12.11
CA ARG A 93 7.71 9.46 12.70
C ARG A 93 7.18 9.27 14.10
N THR A 94 6.89 8.04 14.46
CA THR A 94 6.62 7.61 15.84
C THR A 94 7.64 6.60 16.31
N GLN A 95 7.90 6.57 17.63
CA GLN A 95 8.71 5.57 18.32
C GLN A 95 7.95 4.93 19.49
N ASN A 96 6.65 5.20 19.60
CA ASN A 96 5.80 4.71 20.68
C ASN A 96 4.43 4.25 20.16
N GLY A 97 4.42 3.62 18.98
CA GLY A 97 3.24 3.02 18.38
C GLY A 97 2.16 4.02 17.98
N GLY A 98 2.53 5.26 17.61
CA GLY A 98 1.59 6.29 17.21
C GLY A 98 1.00 7.09 18.37
N ALA A 99 1.53 6.94 19.60
CA ALA A 99 1.10 7.76 20.73
C ALA A 99 1.52 9.22 20.58
N THR A 100 2.69 9.44 20.00
CA THR A 100 3.19 10.76 19.61
C THR A 100 3.89 10.69 18.27
N TRP A 101 3.87 11.81 17.55
CA TRP A 101 4.45 11.96 16.24
C TRP A 101 5.40 13.14 16.19
N THR A 102 6.57 12.95 15.59
CA THR A 102 7.59 13.98 15.38
C THR A 102 7.78 14.17 13.88
N GLN A 103 7.80 15.42 13.43
CA GLN A 103 8.07 15.75 12.04
C GLN A 103 9.53 15.42 11.70
N VAL A 104 9.73 14.66 10.63
CA VAL A 104 11.04 14.32 10.07
C VAL A 104 11.41 15.28 8.95
N SER A 105 10.51 15.41 7.96
CA SER A 105 10.74 16.30 6.81
C SER A 105 9.46 16.91 6.30
N VAL A 106 9.60 18.06 5.64
CA VAL A 106 8.54 18.73 4.89
C VAL A 106 9.07 19.04 3.50
N GLN A 107 8.35 18.59 2.49
CA GLN A 107 8.64 18.89 1.10
C GLN A 107 7.52 19.79 0.56
N ALA A 108 7.72 21.09 0.71
CA ALA A 108 6.81 22.09 0.17
C ALA A 108 7.05 22.28 -1.34
N MET A 109 5.99 22.52 -2.10
CA MET A 109 6.11 22.79 -3.53
C MET A 109 6.95 24.06 -3.75
N SER A 110 8.15 23.87 -4.24
CA SER A 110 9.10 24.96 -4.58
C SER A 110 10.01 24.50 -5.72
N SER A 111 10.69 25.42 -6.37
CA SER A 111 11.68 25.09 -7.41
C SER A 111 12.89 24.28 -6.89
N HIS A 112 13.03 24.13 -5.59
CA HIS A 112 14.13 23.41 -4.94
C HIS A 112 13.65 22.13 -4.22
N CYS A 113 12.40 21.74 -4.43
CA CYS A 113 11.88 20.51 -3.82
C CYS A 113 12.47 19.28 -4.50
N ALA A 114 13.27 18.50 -3.76
CA ALA A 114 13.95 17.34 -4.29
C ALA A 114 12.99 16.18 -4.65
N ALA A 115 11.88 16.07 -3.95
CA ALA A 115 10.95 14.94 -4.07
C ALA A 115 9.48 15.34 -4.32
N CYS A 116 9.21 16.56 -4.81
CA CYS A 116 7.82 16.97 -5.08
C CYS A 116 7.29 16.54 -6.44
N LEU A 117 8.13 16.13 -7.40
CA LEU A 117 7.68 15.77 -8.73
C LEU A 117 6.72 14.56 -8.68
N GLY A 118 5.64 14.60 -9.48
CA GLY A 118 4.59 13.57 -9.57
C GLY A 118 3.64 13.55 -8.37
N GLY A 119 2.44 13.00 -8.58
CA GLY A 119 1.53 12.62 -7.50
C GLY A 119 2.14 11.47 -6.69
N LYS A 120 1.92 11.46 -5.37
CA LYS A 120 2.46 10.42 -4.50
C LYS A 120 1.42 9.31 -4.31
N THR A 121 1.87 8.06 -4.31
CA THR A 121 1.05 6.92 -3.91
C THR A 121 1.31 6.51 -2.47
N GLY A 122 2.51 6.77 -1.96
CA GLY A 122 2.82 6.55 -0.55
C GLY A 122 4.31 6.39 -0.25
N VAL A 123 4.59 5.91 0.95
CA VAL A 123 5.92 5.69 1.51
C VAL A 123 6.04 4.29 2.10
N ALA A 124 7.20 3.67 1.99
CA ALA A 124 7.54 2.45 2.71
C ALA A 124 9.01 2.48 3.14
N PHE A 125 9.31 1.89 4.28
CA PHE A 125 10.65 1.78 4.81
C PHE A 125 11.09 0.31 4.92
N ALA A 126 12.25 -0.02 4.38
CA ALA A 126 12.86 -1.34 4.56
C ALA A 126 13.39 -1.53 5.98
N ASN A 127 13.80 -0.43 6.61
CA ASN A 127 14.33 -0.35 7.97
C ASN A 127 14.26 1.10 8.47
N ALA A 128 14.78 1.39 9.65
CA ALA A 128 14.72 2.73 10.24
C ALA A 128 15.44 3.83 9.43
N SER A 129 16.30 3.48 8.46
CA SER A 129 17.08 4.44 7.68
C SER A 129 16.64 4.52 6.23
N ASP A 130 16.39 3.34 5.61
CA ASP A 130 16.18 3.23 4.17
C ASP A 130 14.68 3.29 3.85
N GLY A 131 14.23 4.39 3.28
CA GLY A 131 12.85 4.68 2.91
C GLY A 131 12.66 4.96 1.41
N TYR A 132 11.45 4.72 0.92
CA TYR A 132 11.07 4.84 -0.49
C TYR A 132 9.74 5.57 -0.63
N ILE A 133 9.67 6.56 -1.52
CA ILE A 133 8.42 7.23 -1.92
C ILE A 133 8.12 6.89 -3.37
N THR A 134 6.88 6.53 -3.62
CA THR A 134 6.35 6.12 -4.92
C THR A 134 5.28 7.08 -5.42
N GLY A 135 4.89 6.96 -6.69
CA GLY A 135 3.87 7.84 -7.26
C GLY A 135 3.67 7.65 -8.75
N ASP A 136 2.90 8.57 -9.32
CA ASP A 136 2.59 8.59 -10.73
C ASP A 136 3.81 8.91 -11.59
N THR A 137 3.87 8.32 -12.77
CA THR A 137 4.93 8.59 -13.73
C THR A 137 5.01 10.08 -14.05
N ALA A 138 6.21 10.63 -13.93
CA ALA A 138 6.47 12.01 -14.25
C ALA A 138 7.58 12.12 -15.31
N ALA A 139 7.35 12.93 -16.34
CA ALA A 139 8.31 13.13 -17.43
C ALA A 139 8.78 11.80 -18.08
N SER A 140 7.85 10.88 -18.30
CA SER A 140 8.09 9.54 -18.89
C SER A 140 9.07 8.67 -18.08
N LYS A 141 9.08 8.85 -16.75
CA LYS A 141 9.90 8.05 -15.83
C LYS A 141 9.05 7.50 -14.70
N LEU A 142 9.29 6.26 -14.33
CA LEU A 142 8.76 5.68 -13.11
C LEU A 142 9.25 6.48 -11.91
N LEU A 143 8.33 6.82 -11.02
CA LEU A 143 8.66 7.65 -9.87
C LEU A 143 9.10 6.78 -8.72
N LEU A 144 10.33 6.95 -8.31
CA LEU A 144 10.86 6.42 -7.05
C LEU A 144 11.82 7.44 -6.46
N TYR A 145 11.61 7.77 -5.20
CA TYR A 145 12.59 8.47 -4.38
C TYR A 145 13.08 7.56 -3.28
N SER A 146 14.34 7.67 -2.93
CA SER A 146 14.95 6.94 -1.82
C SER A 146 15.53 7.89 -0.79
N SER A 147 15.50 7.48 0.46
CA SER A 147 16.16 8.09 1.60
C SER A 147 17.06 7.05 2.26
N GLY A 148 18.21 7.46 2.76
CA GLY A 148 19.11 6.65 3.57
C GLY A 148 19.37 7.28 4.95
N ASP A 149 18.55 8.26 5.35
CA ASP A 149 18.70 9.06 6.56
C ASP A 149 17.37 9.27 7.30
N ASP A 150 16.59 8.19 7.43
CA ASP A 150 15.33 8.19 8.19
C ASP A 150 14.23 9.09 7.56
N GLY A 151 14.30 9.35 6.25
CA GLY A 151 13.37 10.21 5.55
C GLY A 151 13.66 11.73 5.70
N ALA A 152 14.82 12.10 6.25
CA ALA A 152 15.21 13.50 6.39
C ALA A 152 15.51 14.15 5.03
N THR A 153 16.18 13.41 4.15
CA THR A 153 16.43 13.82 2.77
C THR A 153 16.03 12.75 1.75
N TRP A 154 15.68 13.19 0.55
CA TRP A 154 15.18 12.33 -0.52
C TRP A 154 15.91 12.60 -1.83
N ALA A 155 16.25 11.54 -2.54
CA ALA A 155 16.87 11.60 -3.86
C ALA A 155 16.10 10.73 -4.86
N SER A 156 16.03 11.15 -6.13
CA SER A 156 15.44 10.34 -7.18
C SER A 156 16.25 9.05 -7.36
N ALA A 157 15.57 7.91 -7.30
CA ALA A 157 16.12 6.60 -7.58
C ALA A 157 15.71 6.15 -9.00
N HIS A 158 16.57 5.35 -9.63
CA HIS A 158 16.34 4.88 -10.99
C HIS A 158 15.71 3.48 -10.97
N LEU A 159 14.60 3.35 -11.71
CA LEU A 159 13.99 2.05 -12.05
C LEU A 159 14.20 1.81 -13.54
N SER A 160 14.81 0.68 -13.91
CA SER A 160 14.92 0.26 -15.31
C SER A 160 13.58 -0.29 -15.79
N VAL A 161 13.16 0.05 -17.00
CA VAL A 161 11.92 -0.50 -17.59
C VAL A 161 12.10 -1.99 -17.88
N PRO A 162 11.07 -2.84 -17.72
CA PRO A 162 11.13 -4.25 -18.11
C PRO A 162 11.52 -4.41 -19.58
N SER A 163 12.47 -5.31 -19.88
CA SER A 163 12.89 -5.58 -21.25
C SER A 163 11.79 -6.21 -22.11
N THR A 164 10.80 -6.83 -21.47
CA THR A 164 9.62 -7.44 -22.10
C THR A 164 8.59 -6.42 -22.55
N ASP A 165 8.59 -5.22 -21.96
CA ASP A 165 7.77 -4.09 -22.39
C ASP A 165 8.54 -2.77 -22.20
N PRO A 166 9.39 -2.40 -23.16
CA PRO A 166 10.19 -1.17 -23.09
C PRO A 166 9.34 0.10 -23.13
N ASN A 167 8.05 0.02 -23.50
CA ASN A 167 7.12 1.14 -23.54
C ASN A 167 6.30 1.28 -22.24
N ALA A 168 6.40 0.37 -21.31
CA ALA A 168 5.61 0.35 -20.07
C ALA A 168 5.67 1.65 -19.25
N ALA A 169 6.74 2.45 -19.39
CA ALA A 169 6.89 3.74 -18.70
C ALA A 169 6.81 4.96 -19.64
N VAL A 170 6.72 4.77 -20.97
CA VAL A 170 6.91 5.86 -21.94
C VAL A 170 5.67 6.74 -22.06
N ASP A 171 4.47 6.20 -21.83
CA ASP A 171 3.20 6.88 -22.15
C ASP A 171 2.57 7.62 -20.95
N GLY A 172 3.27 7.76 -19.82
CA GLY A 172 2.75 8.47 -18.65
C GLY A 172 1.63 7.73 -17.93
N ASN A 173 1.45 6.44 -18.20
CA ASN A 173 0.33 5.62 -17.72
C ASN A 173 0.76 4.63 -16.62
N ALA A 174 1.99 4.70 -16.14
CA ALA A 174 2.48 3.80 -15.10
C ALA A 174 2.54 4.51 -13.74
N THR A 175 2.09 3.81 -12.71
CA THR A 175 2.10 4.27 -11.32
C THR A 175 2.88 3.26 -10.47
N THR A 176 3.91 3.72 -9.78
CA THR A 176 4.60 2.91 -8.77
C THR A 176 3.81 2.95 -7.47
N LEU A 177 3.69 1.82 -6.79
CA LEU A 177 3.02 1.68 -5.50
C LEU A 177 4.07 1.42 -4.40
N PRO A 178 3.76 1.74 -3.13
CA PRO A 178 4.70 1.51 -2.03
C PRO A 178 5.20 0.07 -2.01
N PRO A 179 6.51 -0.14 -1.89
CA PRO A 179 7.05 -1.49 -1.81
C PRO A 179 6.62 -2.18 -0.50
N ILE A 180 6.46 -3.49 -0.58
CA ILE A 180 6.29 -4.35 0.58
C ILE A 180 7.64 -4.99 0.88
N PHE A 181 8.09 -4.90 2.14
CA PHE A 181 9.32 -5.52 2.59
C PHE A 181 9.04 -6.74 3.47
N PHE A 182 9.73 -7.83 3.18
CA PHE A 182 9.73 -9.09 3.93
C PHE A 182 11.02 -9.17 4.74
N GLY A 183 11.05 -8.44 5.86
CA GLY A 183 12.27 -8.17 6.60
C GLY A 183 13.01 -6.93 6.07
N THR A 184 14.32 -6.87 6.28
CA THR A 184 15.11 -5.65 5.97
C THR A 184 15.83 -5.71 4.61
N GLN A 185 15.76 -6.83 3.90
CA GLN A 185 16.52 -7.07 2.66
C GLN A 185 15.62 -7.35 1.47
N ASP A 186 14.67 -8.26 1.62
CA ASP A 186 13.82 -8.71 0.54
C ASP A 186 12.57 -7.83 0.44
N GLY A 187 12.16 -7.51 -0.79
CA GLY A 187 10.98 -6.70 -1.01
C GLY A 187 10.50 -6.74 -2.45
N VAL A 188 9.25 -6.33 -2.62
CA VAL A 188 8.56 -6.25 -3.92
C VAL A 188 8.00 -4.85 -4.08
N LEU A 189 8.27 -4.19 -5.20
CA LEU A 189 7.73 -2.88 -5.56
C LEU A 189 6.76 -3.07 -6.73
N PRO A 190 5.46 -2.84 -6.53
CA PRO A 190 4.46 -3.00 -7.58
C PRO A 190 4.41 -1.80 -8.51
N VAL A 191 4.13 -2.05 -9.78
CA VAL A 191 3.86 -1.03 -10.79
C VAL A 191 2.58 -1.38 -11.52
N SER A 192 1.61 -0.47 -11.47
CA SER A 192 0.37 -0.56 -12.24
C SER A 192 0.52 0.23 -13.54
N ILE A 193 0.10 -0.37 -14.65
CA ILE A 193 0.06 0.28 -15.95
C ILE A 193 -1.40 0.43 -16.36
N PHE A 194 -1.84 1.66 -16.53
CA PHE A 194 -3.15 1.91 -17.08
C PHE A 194 -3.15 1.56 -18.57
N SER A 195 -4.03 0.66 -18.96
CA SER A 195 -4.31 0.31 -20.35
C SER A 195 -5.81 0.33 -20.58
N PRO A 196 -6.31 0.94 -21.66
CA PRO A 196 -7.74 1.00 -21.93
C PRO A 196 -8.36 -0.34 -22.28
N THR A 197 -7.56 -1.34 -22.65
CA THR A 197 -8.03 -2.66 -23.05
C THR A 197 -7.89 -3.69 -21.92
N LYS A 198 -6.80 -3.65 -21.17
CA LYS A 198 -6.51 -4.61 -20.09
C LYS A 198 -5.51 -4.00 -19.13
N PRO A 199 -5.84 -3.82 -17.84
CA PRO A 199 -4.88 -3.39 -16.85
C PRO A 199 -3.71 -4.36 -16.76
N LEU A 200 -2.51 -3.83 -16.58
CA LEU A 200 -1.28 -4.60 -16.48
C LEU A 200 -0.56 -4.26 -15.19
N LEU A 201 0.11 -5.25 -14.64
CA LEU A 201 0.99 -5.14 -13.49
C LEU A 201 2.36 -5.67 -13.84
N TYR A 202 3.38 -5.15 -13.22
CA TYR A 202 4.67 -5.80 -13.06
C TYR A 202 5.28 -5.38 -11.74
N PHE A 203 6.32 -6.08 -11.34
CA PHE A 203 6.92 -5.88 -10.04
C PHE A 203 8.43 -5.71 -10.20
N TYR A 204 9.03 -5.08 -9.23
CA TYR A 204 10.48 -5.13 -9.03
C TYR A 204 10.75 -5.94 -7.78
N ASP A 205 11.71 -6.86 -7.84
CA ASP A 205 12.27 -7.54 -6.70
C ASP A 205 13.54 -6.84 -6.20
N THR A 206 13.76 -6.88 -4.90
CA THR A 206 15.01 -6.49 -4.25
C THR A 206 15.42 -7.53 -3.22
N THR A 207 16.74 -7.72 -3.06
CA THR A 207 17.35 -8.58 -2.03
C THR A 207 18.37 -7.81 -1.19
N ASN A 208 18.32 -6.48 -1.25
CA ASN A 208 19.27 -5.61 -0.55
C ASN A 208 18.61 -4.35 0.03
N GLY A 209 17.35 -4.50 0.45
CA GLY A 209 16.59 -3.43 1.09
C GLY A 209 16.23 -2.27 0.15
N GLY A 210 16.06 -2.55 -1.15
CA GLY A 210 15.66 -1.54 -2.15
C GLY A 210 16.81 -0.72 -2.72
N ARG A 211 18.07 -1.04 -2.41
CA ARG A 211 19.23 -0.34 -3.01
C ARG A 211 19.37 -0.61 -4.50
N THR A 212 18.93 -1.79 -4.93
CA THR A 212 18.77 -2.15 -6.34
C THR A 212 17.45 -2.85 -6.54
N TRP A 213 16.80 -2.59 -7.68
CA TRP A 213 15.52 -3.13 -8.07
C TRP A 213 15.63 -3.81 -9.43
N THR A 214 15.16 -5.05 -9.52
CA THR A 214 15.17 -5.85 -10.75
C THR A 214 13.73 -6.02 -11.24
N PRO A 215 13.38 -5.57 -12.46
CA PRO A 215 12.03 -5.72 -12.97
C PRO A 215 11.69 -7.16 -13.30
N THR A 216 10.45 -7.54 -13.05
CA THR A 216 9.87 -8.85 -13.38
C THR A 216 9.15 -8.81 -14.73
N VAL A 217 8.46 -9.89 -15.09
CA VAL A 217 7.63 -9.92 -16.29
C VAL A 217 6.29 -9.20 -16.05
N VAL A 218 5.74 -8.63 -17.12
CA VAL A 218 4.42 -7.99 -17.10
C VAL A 218 3.34 -9.07 -17.02
N VAL A 219 2.37 -8.89 -16.15
CA VAL A 219 1.22 -9.76 -15.95
C VAL A 219 -0.08 -8.96 -16.01
N PRO A 220 -1.14 -9.47 -16.67
CA PRO A 220 -2.43 -8.82 -16.63
C PRO A 220 -3.06 -8.90 -15.23
N GLY A 221 -3.70 -7.83 -14.77
CA GLY A 221 -4.43 -7.85 -13.51
C GLY A 221 -4.68 -6.48 -12.90
N THR A 222 -5.49 -6.47 -11.85
CA THR A 222 -5.88 -5.26 -11.12
C THR A 222 -5.61 -5.34 -9.63
N LEU A 223 -5.78 -6.53 -9.04
CA LEU A 223 -5.49 -6.80 -7.63
C LEU A 223 -4.28 -7.72 -7.55
N TRP A 224 -3.53 -7.56 -6.50
CA TRP A 224 -2.33 -8.36 -6.23
C TRP A 224 -2.09 -8.47 -4.73
N SER A 225 -1.46 -9.56 -4.32
CA SER A 225 -0.94 -9.77 -2.97
C SER A 225 0.31 -10.62 -3.03
N PHE A 226 1.28 -10.33 -2.17
CA PHE A 226 2.47 -11.14 -1.95
C PHE A 226 2.52 -11.56 -0.49
N SER A 227 2.55 -12.86 -0.24
CA SER A 227 2.71 -13.41 1.12
C SER A 227 4.17 -13.44 1.59
N ASP A 228 5.10 -13.45 0.65
CA ASP A 228 6.53 -13.31 0.86
C ASP A 228 7.21 -12.87 -0.46
N ALA A 229 8.54 -12.71 -0.45
CA ALA A 229 9.29 -12.21 -1.62
C ALA A 229 9.21 -13.11 -2.86
N LEU A 230 8.80 -14.37 -2.73
CA LEU A 230 8.73 -15.33 -3.83
C LEU A 230 7.29 -15.65 -4.25
N HIS A 231 6.35 -15.60 -3.30
CA HIS A 231 4.98 -16.05 -3.53
C HIS A 231 4.02 -14.87 -3.63
N GLY A 232 3.44 -14.72 -4.81
CA GLY A 232 2.47 -13.67 -5.10
C GLY A 232 1.30 -14.20 -5.93
N VAL A 233 0.20 -13.46 -5.86
CA VAL A 233 -1.04 -13.71 -6.60
C VAL A 233 -1.49 -12.42 -7.25
N VAL A 234 -1.95 -12.51 -8.49
CA VAL A 234 -2.56 -11.41 -9.25
C VAL A 234 -3.93 -11.87 -9.74
N LEU A 235 -4.95 -11.03 -9.60
CA LEU A 235 -6.28 -11.30 -10.16
C LEU A 235 -6.43 -10.58 -11.50
N ASP A 236 -6.66 -11.37 -12.55
CA ASP A 236 -6.98 -10.90 -13.90
C ASP A 236 -8.47 -11.11 -14.19
N GLY A 237 -9.30 -10.21 -13.69
CA GLY A 237 -10.75 -10.30 -13.88
C GLY A 237 -11.39 -11.49 -13.15
N THR A 238 -11.24 -12.71 -13.64
CA THR A 238 -11.82 -13.91 -13.04
C THR A 238 -10.78 -14.97 -12.70
N ASP A 239 -9.64 -14.94 -13.35
CA ASP A 239 -8.58 -15.92 -13.16
C ASP A 239 -7.48 -15.36 -12.25
N LEU A 240 -6.84 -16.23 -11.50
CA LEU A 240 -5.68 -15.88 -10.69
C LEU A 240 -4.41 -16.30 -11.42
N GLU A 241 -3.43 -15.41 -11.41
CA GLU A 241 -2.06 -15.70 -11.80
C GLU A 241 -1.22 -15.83 -10.53
N ARG A 242 -0.46 -16.92 -10.38
CA ARG A 242 0.41 -17.18 -9.22
C ARG A 242 1.87 -17.24 -9.63
N THR A 243 2.71 -16.68 -8.77
CA THR A 243 4.17 -16.81 -8.86
C THR A 243 4.73 -17.52 -7.63
N VAL A 244 5.85 -18.23 -7.82
CA VAL A 244 6.66 -18.86 -6.76
C VAL A 244 8.13 -18.45 -6.86
N ASP A 245 8.42 -17.46 -7.69
CA ASP A 245 9.79 -16.99 -8.01
C ASP A 245 9.90 -15.46 -8.02
N GLY A 246 8.98 -14.78 -7.32
CA GLY A 246 8.96 -13.33 -7.18
C GLY A 246 8.48 -12.59 -8.42
N GLY A 247 7.60 -13.20 -9.23
CA GLY A 247 7.03 -12.59 -10.43
C GLY A 247 7.87 -12.76 -11.70
N LYS A 248 8.89 -13.62 -11.68
CA LYS A 248 9.70 -13.94 -12.88
C LYS A 248 8.96 -14.87 -13.83
N ALA A 249 8.07 -15.70 -13.29
CA ALA A 249 7.10 -16.51 -14.05
C ALA A 249 5.75 -16.54 -13.31
N TRP A 250 4.67 -16.67 -14.09
CA TRP A 250 3.31 -16.75 -13.59
C TRP A 250 2.62 -17.99 -14.15
N SER A 251 1.73 -18.57 -13.36
CA SER A 251 0.91 -19.72 -13.74
C SER A 251 -0.54 -19.47 -13.37
N SER A 252 -1.45 -19.73 -14.31
CA SER A 252 -2.87 -19.50 -14.11
C SER A 252 -3.52 -20.54 -13.20
N VAL A 253 -4.39 -20.08 -12.34
CA VAL A 253 -5.28 -20.86 -11.48
C VAL A 253 -6.70 -20.43 -11.77
N SER A 254 -7.58 -21.38 -12.12
CA SER A 254 -9.00 -21.10 -12.32
C SER A 254 -9.75 -21.36 -11.01
N PRO A 255 -10.30 -20.31 -10.37
CA PRO A 255 -11.09 -20.45 -9.16
C PRO A 255 -12.41 -21.22 -9.41
N ASN A 256 -12.93 -21.87 -8.37
CA ASN A 256 -14.26 -22.52 -8.42
C ASN A 256 -15.44 -21.52 -8.36
N VAL A 257 -15.15 -20.24 -8.19
CA VAL A 257 -16.11 -19.12 -8.10
C VAL A 257 -15.73 -18.00 -9.07
N ASN A 258 -16.68 -17.13 -9.38
CA ASN A 258 -16.44 -15.97 -10.23
C ASN A 258 -16.02 -14.78 -9.36
N LEU A 259 -14.81 -14.28 -9.55
CA LEU A 259 -14.21 -13.19 -8.78
C LEU A 259 -14.28 -11.81 -9.49
N ARG A 260 -15.21 -11.64 -10.42
CA ARG A 260 -15.30 -10.42 -11.25
C ARG A 260 -15.55 -9.14 -10.46
N ASN A 261 -16.22 -9.23 -9.31
CA ASN A 261 -16.54 -8.07 -8.48
C ASN A 261 -15.58 -7.93 -7.30
N ALA A 262 -14.42 -8.58 -7.38
CA ALA A 262 -13.39 -8.47 -6.35
C ALA A 262 -12.88 -7.03 -6.26
N SER A 263 -12.81 -6.52 -5.05
CA SER A 263 -12.38 -5.15 -4.74
C SER A 263 -11.12 -5.10 -3.88
N ASP A 264 -10.80 -6.21 -3.20
CA ASP A 264 -9.63 -6.33 -2.35
C ASP A 264 -9.20 -7.79 -2.22
N MET A 265 -7.91 -8.03 -2.01
CA MET A 265 -7.32 -9.37 -1.91
C MET A 265 -6.10 -9.35 -1.01
N ASP A 266 -6.00 -10.32 -0.11
CA ASP A 266 -4.82 -10.51 0.72
C ASP A 266 -4.49 -11.99 0.92
N PHE A 267 -3.22 -12.35 0.78
CA PHE A 267 -2.67 -13.68 1.00
C PHE A 267 -1.63 -13.64 2.12
N LEU A 268 -1.89 -14.37 3.21
CA LEU A 268 -0.97 -14.50 4.34
C LEU A 268 0.07 -15.61 4.15
N SER A 269 -0.22 -16.57 3.29
CA SER A 269 0.70 -17.62 2.86
C SER A 269 0.39 -17.99 1.41
N PRO A 270 1.25 -18.78 0.75
CA PRO A 270 0.95 -19.27 -0.60
C PRO A 270 -0.39 -19.99 -0.73
N GLU A 271 -0.92 -20.56 0.35
CA GLU A 271 -2.18 -21.34 0.37
C GLU A 271 -3.36 -20.56 0.94
N LEU A 272 -3.10 -19.69 1.97
CA LEU A 272 -4.14 -19.03 2.76
C LEU A 272 -4.35 -17.59 2.30
N GLY A 273 -5.56 -17.27 1.86
CA GLY A 273 -5.90 -15.92 1.43
C GLY A 273 -7.39 -15.59 1.54
N TRP A 274 -7.70 -14.32 1.40
CA TRP A 274 -9.05 -13.75 1.39
C TRP A 274 -9.25 -12.82 0.21
N ILE A 275 -10.49 -12.76 -0.26
CA ILE A 275 -10.96 -11.80 -1.27
C ILE A 275 -12.27 -11.19 -0.79
N VAL A 276 -12.41 -9.89 -0.97
CA VAL A 276 -13.71 -9.21 -0.90
C VAL A 276 -14.29 -9.15 -2.30
N ASP A 277 -15.37 -9.91 -2.55
CA ASP A 277 -16.05 -9.95 -3.84
C ASP A 277 -17.53 -9.62 -3.70
N GLY A 278 -17.97 -8.51 -4.31
CA GLY A 278 -19.36 -8.09 -4.29
C GLY A 278 -19.94 -7.86 -2.88
N GLY A 279 -19.10 -7.55 -1.89
CA GLY A 279 -19.49 -7.38 -0.48
C GLY A 279 -19.48 -8.66 0.34
N GLN A 280 -19.11 -9.81 -0.25
CA GLN A 280 -18.84 -11.07 0.44
C GLN A 280 -17.36 -11.18 0.78
N ILE A 281 -17.02 -11.88 1.85
CA ILE A 281 -15.65 -12.25 2.18
C ILE A 281 -15.48 -13.72 1.87
N LEU A 282 -14.65 -14.02 0.90
CA LEU A 282 -14.31 -15.38 0.51
C LEU A 282 -12.92 -15.73 1.05
N ALA A 283 -12.74 -16.98 1.47
CA ALA A 283 -11.45 -17.50 1.92
C ALA A 283 -11.01 -18.70 1.11
N THR A 284 -9.72 -18.83 0.91
CA THR A 284 -9.06 -20.02 0.33
C THR A 284 -8.02 -20.56 1.29
N THR A 285 -7.79 -21.89 1.25
CA THR A 285 -6.73 -22.60 1.96
C THR A 285 -5.88 -23.47 1.03
N ASP A 286 -6.06 -23.32 -0.28
CA ASP A 286 -5.40 -24.09 -1.33
C ASP A 286 -4.83 -23.19 -2.44
N GLY A 287 -4.53 -21.94 -2.09
CA GLY A 287 -3.90 -20.99 -2.98
C GLY A 287 -4.80 -20.48 -4.10
N GLY A 288 -6.11 -20.40 -3.84
CA GLY A 288 -7.08 -19.81 -4.76
C GLY A 288 -7.77 -20.79 -5.69
N HIS A 289 -7.54 -22.10 -5.57
CA HIS A 289 -8.25 -23.09 -6.36
C HIS A 289 -9.71 -23.21 -5.91
N THR A 290 -9.94 -23.23 -4.60
CA THR A 290 -11.29 -23.24 -4.04
C THR A 290 -11.50 -22.11 -3.05
N TRP A 291 -12.67 -21.53 -3.07
CA TRP A 291 -13.10 -20.43 -2.24
C TRP A 291 -14.38 -20.77 -1.51
N SER A 292 -14.45 -20.41 -0.24
CA SER A 292 -15.63 -20.56 0.63
C SER A 292 -16.05 -19.20 1.18
N ASP A 293 -17.37 -18.96 1.19
CA ASP A 293 -17.97 -17.73 1.72
C ASP A 293 -17.95 -17.76 3.26
N LEU A 294 -17.33 -16.74 3.86
CA LEU A 294 -17.29 -16.53 5.31
C LEU A 294 -18.41 -15.61 5.81
N THR A 295 -19.15 -14.95 4.93
CA THR A 295 -20.25 -14.04 5.31
C THR A 295 -21.53 -14.78 5.67
N THR A 296 -21.66 -16.03 5.28
CA THR A 296 -22.74 -16.92 5.74
C THR A 296 -22.42 -17.48 7.13
N VAL A 297 -22.36 -16.61 8.13
CA VAL A 297 -22.45 -17.08 9.52
C VAL A 297 -23.90 -17.46 9.74
N ASP A 298 -24.16 -18.76 9.89
CA ASP A 298 -25.46 -19.23 10.35
C ASP A 298 -25.81 -18.45 11.61
N GLY A 299 -26.81 -17.58 11.49
CA GLY A 299 -27.34 -16.87 12.66
C GLY A 299 -27.75 -17.93 13.69
N PRO A 300 -27.65 -17.66 15.00
CA PRO A 300 -28.13 -18.59 16.00
C PRO A 300 -29.59 -18.92 15.64
N GLU A 301 -29.83 -20.18 15.36
CA GLU A 301 -31.20 -20.69 15.24
C GLU A 301 -31.94 -20.29 16.51
N GLY A 302 -33.00 -19.47 16.36
CA GLY A 302 -33.82 -18.96 17.43
C GLY A 302 -34.67 -20.00 18.11
#